data_7a320cb889d965f5c49e9e75432644b1
#
_entry.id   7a320cb889d965f5c49e9e75432644b1
#
_cell.length_a   1.000
_cell.length_b   1.000
_cell.length_c   1.000
_cell.angle_alpha   90.00
_cell.angle_beta   90.00
_cell.angle_gamma   90.00
#
_symmetry.space_group_name_H-M   'P 1'
#
loop_
_entity.id
_entity.type
_entity.pdbx_description
1 polymer ?
#
loop_
_entity_poly.entity_id
_entity_poly.type
_entity_poly.pdbx_seq_one_letter_code
_entity_poly.pdbx_strand_id
1 'polypeptide(L)'
;YFKLPESYKKDTSKYSNLLKNNPRLIPWFPAVLIGKDYNAAVKILEEVKPQRIVSNNTGIAYKAYTMGIEWIAGPFLNTTNSYALRTMKETLNCAGAFLSNEINQMQIRKIHRPENFKLLYSIYHPILMMTSRQCFFQQTVGCNKPSIDDRCMQTCKKSTTITNIKGVSFNIDKQRGGYPSIYNHEQFLNMQIVSDLANLLDEFFIDLTDIGTGSKEKLDKAQLIKQFERLLQGELEPEFQLHEMIVESTNQQYIQGL
;
A
#
# COMPACT_ATOMS: atom_id res chain seq x y z
N TYR A 1 3.39 0.87 -10.47
CA TYR A 1 3.71 1.58 -9.21
C TYR A 1 4.91 0.94 -8.54
N PHE A 2 5.79 1.78 -7.98
CA PHE A 2 6.96 1.34 -7.24
C PHE A 2 6.91 1.88 -5.81
N LYS A 3 6.62 0.99 -4.85
CA LYS A 3 6.55 1.35 -3.43
C LYS A 3 7.96 1.62 -2.89
N LEU A 4 8.17 2.85 -2.42
CA LEU A 4 9.37 3.23 -1.70
C LEU A 4 9.29 2.72 -0.25
N PRO A 5 10.39 2.26 0.35
CA PRO A 5 10.41 1.86 1.75
C PRO A 5 10.25 3.07 2.68
N GLU A 6 9.92 2.83 3.95
CA GLU A 6 9.74 3.88 4.96
C GLU A 6 11.05 4.55 5.39
N SER A 7 12.20 3.95 5.09
CA SER A 7 13.52 4.53 5.37
C SER A 7 14.50 4.27 4.23
N TYR A 8 14.92 5.33 3.58
CA TYR A 8 15.87 5.31 2.46
C TYR A 8 16.86 6.48 2.48
N LYS A 9 17.01 7.16 3.61
CA LYS A 9 17.94 8.29 3.79
C LYS A 9 19.40 7.96 3.48
N LYS A 10 19.82 6.70 3.56
CA LYS A 10 21.17 6.23 3.16
C LYS A 10 21.26 5.80 1.70
N ASP A 11 20.14 5.48 1.09
CA ASP A 11 20.05 4.93 -0.27
C ASP A 11 19.33 5.87 -1.25
N THR A 12 19.22 7.17 -0.92
CA THR A 12 18.47 8.16 -1.72
C THR A 12 18.91 8.15 -3.18
N SER A 13 20.24 8.21 -3.43
CA SER A 13 20.79 8.22 -4.80
C SER A 13 20.45 6.94 -5.57
N LYS A 14 20.41 5.78 -4.90
CA LYS A 14 20.01 4.52 -5.52
C LYS A 14 18.57 4.58 -6.04
N TYR A 15 17.63 5.08 -5.23
CA TYR A 15 16.22 5.20 -5.64
C TYR A 15 16.03 6.29 -6.69
N SER A 16 16.72 7.43 -6.56
CA SER A 16 16.71 8.47 -7.61
C SER A 16 17.19 7.93 -8.95
N ASN A 17 18.30 7.20 -8.97
CA ASN A 17 18.84 6.60 -10.21
C ASN A 17 17.91 5.53 -10.78
N LEU A 18 17.35 4.66 -9.92
CA LEU A 18 16.37 3.66 -10.35
C LEU A 18 15.17 4.30 -11.07
N LEU A 19 14.60 5.34 -10.47
CA LEU A 19 13.42 6.02 -11.03
C LEU A 19 13.77 6.81 -12.32
N LYS A 20 14.93 7.48 -12.37
CA LYS A 20 15.40 8.18 -13.59
C LYS A 20 15.62 7.22 -14.76
N ASN A 21 16.17 6.03 -14.48
CA ASN A 21 16.42 5.01 -15.51
C ASN A 21 15.16 4.26 -15.92
N ASN A 22 14.05 4.39 -15.16
CA ASN A 22 12.79 3.72 -15.41
C ASN A 22 11.61 4.71 -15.32
N PRO A 23 11.44 5.62 -16.28
CA PRO A 23 10.47 6.71 -16.20
C PRO A 23 8.99 6.24 -16.21
N ARG A 24 8.74 4.97 -16.54
CA ARG A 24 7.40 4.37 -16.45
C ARG A 24 7.01 3.99 -15.02
N LEU A 25 7.97 3.92 -14.10
CA LEU A 25 7.68 3.63 -12.70
C LEU A 25 7.06 4.85 -12.03
N ILE A 26 5.89 4.68 -11.45
CA ILE A 26 5.23 5.70 -10.63
C ILE A 26 5.67 5.50 -9.18
N PRO A 27 6.44 6.44 -8.58
CA PRO A 27 6.87 6.31 -7.19
C PRO A 27 5.68 6.37 -6.24
N TRP A 28 5.66 5.45 -5.29
CA TRP A 28 4.66 5.39 -4.23
C TRP A 28 5.31 5.67 -2.88
N PHE A 29 5.01 6.82 -2.29
CA PHE A 29 5.58 7.26 -1.02
C PHE A 29 4.79 6.70 0.16
N PRO A 30 5.49 6.17 1.19
CA PRO A 30 4.86 5.59 2.38
C PRO A 30 4.22 6.64 3.27
N ALA A 31 3.35 6.20 4.19
CA ALA A 31 2.65 7.07 5.13
C ALA A 31 3.60 7.68 6.18
N VAL A 32 4.53 6.87 6.70
CA VAL A 32 5.42 7.25 7.79
C VAL A 32 6.77 7.70 7.24
N LEU A 33 6.97 9.03 7.17
CA LEU A 33 8.23 9.67 6.79
C LEU A 33 8.56 10.73 7.83
N ILE A 34 9.64 10.53 8.59
CA ILE A 34 10.01 11.40 9.73
C ILE A 34 11.44 11.90 9.59
N GLY A 35 11.65 13.20 9.79
CA GLY A 35 12.98 13.83 9.86
C GLY A 35 13.79 13.57 8.60
N LYS A 36 14.93 12.88 8.71
CA LYS A 36 15.84 12.63 7.59
C LYS A 36 15.22 11.81 6.47
N ASP A 37 14.25 10.94 6.75
CA ASP A 37 13.55 10.16 5.72
C ASP A 37 12.57 11.03 4.94
N TYR A 38 11.92 11.99 5.58
CA TYR A 38 11.12 13.00 4.88
C TYR A 38 12.00 13.86 3.95
N ASN A 39 13.15 14.34 4.44
CA ASN A 39 14.08 15.11 3.62
C ASN A 39 14.60 14.30 2.42
N ALA A 40 14.85 13.00 2.61
CA ALA A 40 15.25 12.09 1.53
C ALA A 40 14.14 11.92 0.49
N ALA A 41 12.87 11.86 0.93
CA ALA A 41 11.72 11.82 0.03
C ALA A 41 11.59 13.09 -0.83
N VAL A 42 11.72 14.25 -0.18
CA VAL A 42 11.74 15.55 -0.87
C VAL A 42 12.86 15.60 -1.89
N LYS A 43 14.07 15.17 -1.52
CA LYS A 43 15.22 15.12 -2.42
C LYS A 43 14.97 14.23 -3.64
N ILE A 44 14.34 13.05 -3.47
CA ILE A 44 13.95 12.19 -4.60
C ILE A 44 13.00 12.93 -5.53
N LEU A 45 11.98 13.61 -5.00
CA LEU A 45 11.05 14.39 -5.84
C LEU A 45 11.79 15.48 -6.66
N GLU A 46 12.69 16.21 -6.02
CA GLU A 46 13.46 17.29 -6.65
C GLU A 46 14.44 16.80 -7.72
N GLU A 47 15.08 15.64 -7.49
CA GLU A 47 16.04 15.06 -8.41
C GLU A 47 15.40 14.31 -9.59
N VAL A 48 14.29 13.62 -9.35
CA VAL A 48 13.62 12.76 -10.35
C VAL A 48 12.59 13.53 -11.14
N LYS A 49 11.82 14.42 -10.50
CA LYS A 49 10.70 15.15 -11.08
C LYS A 49 9.76 14.25 -11.89
N PRO A 50 9.21 13.19 -11.24
CA PRO A 50 8.33 12.27 -11.95
C PRO A 50 7.07 13.00 -12.45
N GLN A 51 6.46 12.51 -13.52
CA GLN A 51 5.20 13.07 -14.01
C GLN A 51 4.07 12.89 -13.00
N ARG A 52 4.06 11.74 -12.31
CA ARG A 52 3.02 11.35 -11.35
C ARG A 52 3.63 10.61 -10.18
N ILE A 53 3.01 10.77 -9.01
CA ILE A 53 3.32 9.99 -7.81
C ILE A 53 2.04 9.47 -7.15
N VAL A 54 2.19 8.45 -6.29
CA VAL A 54 1.21 8.13 -5.24
C VAL A 54 1.81 8.51 -3.90
N SER A 55 1.04 9.14 -3.04
CA SER A 55 1.48 9.49 -1.69
C SER A 55 0.47 9.08 -0.63
N ASN A 56 0.97 8.43 0.43
CA ASN A 56 0.27 8.22 1.69
C ASN A 56 0.67 9.25 2.75
N ASN A 57 1.47 10.26 2.38
CA ASN A 57 1.99 11.28 3.28
C ASN A 57 1.59 12.67 2.80
N THR A 58 0.88 13.43 3.65
CA THR A 58 0.37 14.75 3.29
C THR A 58 1.47 15.78 3.01
N GLY A 59 2.61 15.69 3.69
CA GLY A 59 3.76 16.58 3.43
C GLY A 59 4.37 16.36 2.05
N ILE A 60 4.46 15.10 1.60
CA ILE A 60 4.92 14.76 0.25
C ILE A 60 3.88 15.16 -0.80
N ALA A 61 2.59 14.97 -0.52
CA ALA A 61 1.50 15.44 -1.37
C ALA A 61 1.57 16.96 -1.58
N TYR A 62 1.74 17.72 -0.49
CA TYR A 62 1.92 19.17 -0.55
C TYR A 62 3.17 19.57 -1.37
N LYS A 63 4.30 18.88 -1.15
CA LYS A 63 5.52 19.13 -1.92
C LYS A 63 5.32 18.85 -3.41
N ALA A 64 4.68 17.75 -3.78
CA ALA A 64 4.34 17.44 -5.16
C ALA A 64 3.46 18.53 -5.79
N TYR A 65 2.41 18.94 -5.07
CA TYR A 65 1.55 20.04 -5.48
C TYR A 65 2.34 21.34 -5.77
N THR A 66 3.21 21.75 -4.85
CA THR A 66 4.03 22.98 -5.03
C THR A 66 5.05 22.89 -6.17
N MET A 67 5.42 21.67 -6.55
CA MET A 67 6.31 21.42 -7.70
C MET A 67 5.57 21.22 -9.01
N GLY A 68 4.24 21.25 -9.03
CA GLY A 68 3.43 20.95 -10.21
C GLY A 68 3.47 19.49 -10.66
N ILE A 69 3.85 18.58 -9.77
CA ILE A 69 3.86 17.14 -10.02
C ILE A 69 2.45 16.59 -9.77
N GLU A 70 1.91 15.85 -10.75
CA GLU A 70 0.63 15.19 -10.58
C GLU A 70 0.72 14.13 -9.45
N TRP A 71 -0.26 14.13 -8.54
CA TRP A 71 -0.26 13.18 -7.45
C TRP A 71 -1.61 12.53 -7.21
N ILE A 72 -1.56 11.29 -6.75
CA ILE A 72 -2.71 10.46 -6.37
C ILE A 72 -2.63 10.18 -4.88
N ALA A 73 -3.74 10.34 -4.18
CA ALA A 73 -3.85 10.01 -2.77
C ALA A 73 -3.85 8.48 -2.58
N GLY A 74 -2.94 7.99 -1.75
CA GLY A 74 -2.91 6.58 -1.37
C GLY A 74 -3.98 6.23 -0.33
N PRO A 75 -4.27 4.94 -0.11
CA PRO A 75 -5.39 4.48 0.73
C PRO A 75 -5.27 4.87 2.22
N PHE A 76 -4.07 5.21 2.68
CA PHE A 76 -3.84 5.64 4.08
C PHE A 76 -4.03 7.15 4.31
N LEU A 77 -4.52 7.90 3.32
CA LEU A 77 -4.85 9.33 3.47
C LEU A 77 -6.33 9.57 3.84
N ASN A 78 -6.97 8.62 4.50
CA ASN A 78 -8.35 8.72 4.94
C ASN A 78 -9.33 9.04 3.78
N THR A 79 -9.16 8.36 2.66
CA THR A 79 -9.95 8.50 1.43
C THR A 79 -11.29 7.78 1.53
N THR A 80 -12.06 8.08 2.58
CA THR A 80 -13.25 7.33 3.02
C THR A 80 -14.56 7.99 2.66
N ASN A 81 -14.55 9.25 2.18
CA ASN A 81 -15.77 9.99 1.90
C ASN A 81 -15.56 11.11 0.88
N SER A 82 -16.67 11.62 0.33
CA SER A 82 -16.67 12.66 -0.70
C SER A 82 -16.00 13.96 -0.28
N TYR A 83 -16.11 14.36 0.99
CA TYR A 83 -15.51 15.60 1.49
C TYR A 83 -13.98 15.52 1.55
N ALA A 84 -13.45 14.38 1.97
CA ALA A 84 -12.00 14.15 1.95
C ALA A 84 -11.45 14.25 0.52
N LEU A 85 -12.09 13.58 -0.45
CA LEU A 85 -11.68 13.63 -1.86
C LEU A 85 -11.77 15.06 -2.44
N ARG A 86 -12.86 15.76 -2.15
CA ARG A 86 -13.06 17.13 -2.57
C ARG A 86 -12.00 18.07 -2.00
N THR A 87 -11.70 17.97 -0.71
CA THR A 87 -10.65 18.76 -0.06
C THR A 87 -9.28 18.53 -0.71
N MET A 88 -8.91 17.27 -0.98
CA MET A 88 -7.64 16.95 -1.64
C MET A 88 -7.59 17.54 -3.05
N LYS A 89 -8.70 17.48 -3.80
CA LYS A 89 -8.80 18.07 -5.13
C LYS A 89 -8.69 19.59 -5.11
N GLU A 90 -9.52 20.25 -4.31
CA GLU A 90 -9.63 21.71 -4.27
C GLU A 90 -8.41 22.39 -3.64
N THR A 91 -7.81 21.76 -2.60
CA THR A 91 -6.70 22.38 -1.84
C THR A 91 -5.33 22.05 -2.41
N LEU A 92 -5.13 20.82 -2.89
CA LEU A 92 -3.83 20.31 -3.32
C LEU A 92 -3.82 19.79 -4.76
N ASN A 93 -4.84 20.11 -5.55
CA ASN A 93 -5.00 19.68 -6.94
C ASN A 93 -4.71 18.18 -7.15
N CYS A 94 -5.17 17.32 -6.23
CA CYS A 94 -5.06 15.89 -6.32
C CYS A 94 -5.73 15.37 -7.61
N ALA A 95 -5.07 14.48 -8.34
CA ALA A 95 -5.60 13.95 -9.61
C ALA A 95 -6.49 12.72 -9.43
N GLY A 96 -6.42 12.05 -8.28
CA GLY A 96 -7.20 10.86 -7.98
C GLY A 96 -6.89 10.30 -6.60
N ALA A 97 -7.66 9.32 -6.16
CA ALA A 97 -7.44 8.66 -4.89
C ALA A 97 -7.71 7.16 -4.96
N PHE A 98 -6.90 6.40 -4.27
CA PHE A 98 -7.25 5.05 -3.85
C PHE A 98 -8.30 5.17 -2.74
N LEU A 99 -9.48 4.63 -2.96
CA LEU A 99 -10.48 4.54 -1.89
C LEU A 99 -9.96 3.62 -0.79
N SER A 100 -10.21 3.98 0.46
CA SER A 100 -9.83 3.14 1.59
C SER A 100 -10.57 1.80 1.55
N ASN A 101 -9.83 0.71 1.78
CA ASN A 101 -10.43 -0.61 1.92
C ASN A 101 -11.15 -0.81 3.28
N GLU A 102 -11.15 0.21 4.16
CA GLU A 102 -11.83 0.18 5.46
C GLU A 102 -13.32 0.48 5.36
N ILE A 103 -13.79 0.99 4.23
CA ILE A 103 -15.21 1.30 3.99
C ILE A 103 -15.89 0.21 3.18
N ASN A 104 -17.17 -0.04 3.51
CA ASN A 104 -17.97 -1.07 2.83
C ASN A 104 -18.54 -0.60 1.48
N GLN A 105 -19.10 -1.56 0.72
CA GLN A 105 -19.68 -1.28 -0.59
C GLN A 105 -20.75 -0.20 -0.58
N MET A 106 -21.58 -0.13 0.46
CA MET A 106 -22.65 0.87 0.58
C MET A 106 -22.09 2.28 0.77
N GLN A 107 -21.00 2.40 1.51
CA GLN A 107 -20.29 3.66 1.69
C GLN A 107 -19.58 4.08 0.39
N ILE A 108 -18.94 3.13 -0.30
CA ILE A 108 -18.28 3.39 -1.59
C ILE A 108 -19.30 3.90 -2.62
N ARG A 109 -20.48 3.28 -2.72
CA ARG A 109 -21.57 3.71 -3.63
C ARG A 109 -22.04 5.15 -3.39
N LYS A 110 -21.88 5.67 -2.17
CA LYS A 110 -22.28 7.04 -1.79
C LYS A 110 -21.18 8.08 -2.02
N ILE A 111 -20.01 7.67 -2.52
CA ILE A 111 -18.93 8.61 -2.80
C ILE A 111 -19.25 9.41 -4.07
N HIS A 112 -19.28 10.73 -3.92
CA HIS A 112 -19.35 11.67 -5.02
C HIS A 112 -17.94 12.06 -5.45
N ARG A 113 -17.61 11.69 -6.67
CA ARG A 113 -16.31 11.97 -7.30
C ARG A 113 -16.21 13.46 -7.67
N PRO A 114 -15.11 14.17 -7.33
CA PRO A 114 -14.85 15.49 -7.88
C PRO A 114 -14.65 15.43 -9.40
N GLU A 115 -14.87 16.55 -10.09
CA GLU A 115 -14.61 16.65 -11.52
C GLU A 115 -13.13 16.41 -11.85
N ASN A 116 -12.88 15.71 -12.95
CA ASN A 116 -11.51 15.36 -13.40
C ASN A 116 -10.67 14.71 -12.30
N PHE A 117 -11.27 13.75 -11.61
CA PHE A 117 -10.66 13.03 -10.49
C PHE A 117 -10.83 11.51 -10.65
N LYS A 118 -9.73 10.77 -10.59
CA LYS A 118 -9.76 9.32 -10.71
C LYS A 118 -10.05 8.64 -9.37
N LEU A 119 -10.87 7.60 -9.41
CA LEU A 119 -11.09 6.68 -8.28
C LEU A 119 -10.42 5.35 -8.55
N LEU A 120 -9.52 4.97 -7.68
CA LEU A 120 -8.78 3.72 -7.73
C LEU A 120 -9.14 2.85 -6.53
N TYR A 121 -9.02 1.53 -6.69
CA TYR A 121 -9.28 0.60 -5.60
C TYR A 121 -8.30 -0.58 -5.61
N SER A 122 -7.80 -0.94 -4.44
CA SER A 122 -6.94 -2.11 -4.27
C SER A 122 -7.81 -3.36 -4.13
N ILE A 123 -7.77 -4.25 -5.13
CA ILE A 123 -8.55 -5.50 -5.12
C ILE A 123 -7.79 -6.67 -4.52
N TYR A 124 -6.47 -6.57 -4.43
CA TYR A 124 -5.61 -7.54 -3.77
C TYR A 124 -4.46 -6.84 -3.06
N HIS A 125 -4.31 -7.09 -1.78
CA HIS A 125 -3.19 -6.60 -0.97
C HIS A 125 -3.07 -7.35 0.35
N PRO A 126 -1.86 -7.39 0.97
CA PRO A 126 -1.72 -7.80 2.35
C PRO A 126 -2.41 -6.79 3.28
N ILE A 127 -3.20 -7.28 4.24
CA ILE A 127 -3.92 -6.42 5.18
C ILE A 127 -2.98 -5.96 6.28
N LEU A 128 -2.54 -4.70 6.20
CA LEU A 128 -1.76 -4.04 7.24
C LEU A 128 -2.67 -3.65 8.40
N MET A 129 -2.46 -4.24 9.58
CA MET A 129 -3.23 -3.93 10.78
C MET A 129 -2.61 -2.82 11.62
N MET A 130 -1.30 -2.83 11.77
CA MET A 130 -0.58 -1.85 12.60
C MET A 130 0.87 -1.70 12.16
N THR A 131 1.37 -0.47 12.24
CA THR A 131 2.81 -0.16 12.15
C THR A 131 3.26 0.51 13.44
N SER A 132 4.39 0.06 14.01
CA SER A 132 4.90 0.55 15.28
C SER A 132 6.33 1.06 15.17
N ARG A 133 6.65 2.07 15.96
CA ARG A 133 8.04 2.51 16.18
C ARG A 133 8.75 1.65 17.23
N GLN A 134 8.01 0.91 18.05
CA GLN A 134 8.58 -0.06 18.99
C GLN A 134 8.95 -1.34 18.27
N CYS A 135 10.03 -1.97 18.71
CA CYS A 135 10.50 -3.21 18.12
C CYS A 135 9.79 -4.41 18.76
N PHE A 136 8.86 -5.00 18.02
CA PHE A 136 8.22 -6.25 18.48
C PHE A 136 9.20 -7.42 18.60
N PHE A 137 10.31 -7.42 17.85
CA PHE A 137 11.27 -8.51 17.86
C PHE A 137 12.09 -8.62 19.16
N GLN A 138 12.20 -7.55 19.94
CA GLN A 138 12.80 -7.64 21.29
C GLN A 138 11.99 -8.56 22.20
N GLN A 139 10.68 -8.47 22.12
CA GLN A 139 9.76 -9.23 22.99
C GLN A 139 9.48 -10.62 22.44
N THR A 140 9.43 -10.80 21.12
CA THR A 140 8.95 -12.05 20.51
C THR A 140 10.08 -13.02 20.12
N VAL A 141 11.24 -12.53 19.68
CA VAL A 141 12.35 -13.38 19.19
C VAL A 141 13.68 -13.13 19.91
N GLY A 142 13.65 -12.48 21.07
CA GLY A 142 14.80 -12.34 21.95
C GLY A 142 15.97 -11.53 21.36
N CYS A 143 15.70 -10.34 20.86
CA CYS A 143 16.76 -9.44 20.41
C CYS A 143 17.41 -8.74 21.60
N ASN A 144 18.73 -8.91 21.79
CA ASN A 144 19.48 -8.36 22.94
C ASN A 144 19.90 -6.88 22.79
N LYS A 145 19.42 -6.16 21.75
CA LYS A 145 19.71 -4.73 21.60
C LYS A 145 18.89 -3.92 22.60
N PRO A 146 19.53 -2.96 23.33
CA PRO A 146 18.83 -2.18 24.34
C PRO A 146 17.84 -1.16 23.74
N SER A 147 18.04 -0.73 22.50
CA SER A 147 17.19 0.26 21.81
C SER A 147 17.18 0.03 20.30
N ILE A 148 16.16 0.57 19.64
CA ILE A 148 16.10 0.64 18.18
C ILE A 148 17.02 1.76 17.69
N ASP A 149 17.88 1.44 16.72
CA ASP A 149 18.75 2.38 16.03
C ASP A 149 18.52 2.37 14.51
N ASP A 150 19.20 3.28 13.80
CA ASP A 150 19.15 3.35 12.34
C ASP A 150 19.58 2.04 11.66
N ARG A 151 20.46 1.26 12.29
CA ARG A 151 20.89 -0.04 11.78
C ARG A 151 19.76 -1.06 11.87
N CYS A 152 19.01 -1.06 12.99
CA CYS A 152 17.82 -1.89 13.11
C CYS A 152 16.81 -1.58 12.02
N MET A 153 16.60 -0.30 11.71
CA MET A 153 15.67 0.14 10.68
C MET A 153 16.05 -0.31 9.27
N GLN A 154 17.33 -0.49 9.00
CA GLN A 154 17.84 -0.72 7.64
C GLN A 154 18.30 -2.14 7.37
N THR A 155 18.84 -2.84 8.36
CA THR A 155 19.50 -4.12 8.15
C THR A 155 18.81 -5.31 8.83
N CYS A 156 17.92 -5.07 9.78
CA CYS A 156 17.18 -6.13 10.43
C CYS A 156 16.18 -6.77 9.44
N LYS A 157 16.32 -8.06 9.22
CA LYS A 157 15.44 -8.88 8.37
C LYS A 157 14.62 -9.88 9.17
N LYS A 158 14.41 -9.62 10.47
CA LYS A 158 13.63 -10.51 11.30
C LYS A 158 12.17 -10.44 10.91
N SER A 159 11.54 -11.60 10.86
CA SER A 159 10.09 -11.79 10.77
C SER A 159 9.68 -12.80 11.85
N THR A 160 8.46 -12.77 12.28
CA THR A 160 7.89 -13.71 13.25
C THR A 160 6.38 -13.64 13.18
N THR A 161 5.73 -14.52 13.94
CA THR A 161 4.28 -14.49 14.13
C THR A 161 3.95 -14.26 15.59
N ILE A 162 2.81 -13.63 15.85
CA ILE A 162 2.16 -13.60 17.16
C ILE A 162 0.80 -14.29 17.05
N THR A 163 0.44 -15.04 18.06
CA THR A 163 -0.84 -15.74 18.08
C THR A 163 -1.72 -15.12 19.17
N ASN A 164 -2.95 -14.80 18.82
CA ASN A 164 -3.92 -14.27 19.78
C ASN A 164 -4.52 -15.39 20.64
N ILE A 165 -5.34 -15.03 21.63
CA ILE A 165 -6.00 -15.98 22.53
C ILE A 165 -6.97 -16.95 21.84
N LYS A 166 -7.38 -16.65 20.59
CA LYS A 166 -8.24 -17.51 19.78
C LYS A 166 -7.45 -18.42 18.84
N GLY A 167 -6.11 -18.45 18.94
CA GLY A 167 -5.26 -19.28 18.10
C GLY A 167 -4.97 -18.71 16.70
N VAL A 168 -5.41 -17.50 16.40
CA VAL A 168 -5.13 -16.85 15.11
C VAL A 168 -3.74 -16.22 15.13
N SER A 169 -2.92 -16.54 14.14
CA SER A 169 -1.55 -16.03 13.99
C SER A 169 -1.49 -14.85 13.05
N PHE A 170 -0.75 -13.81 13.44
CA PHE A 170 -0.53 -12.58 12.68
C PHE A 170 0.95 -12.46 12.36
N ASN A 171 1.26 -12.08 11.13
CA ASN A 171 2.63 -11.91 10.69
C ASN A 171 3.20 -10.58 11.16
N ILE A 172 4.37 -10.60 11.79
CA ILE A 172 5.16 -9.42 12.08
C ILE A 172 6.29 -9.38 11.08
N ASP A 173 6.29 -8.41 10.21
CA ASP A 173 7.37 -8.19 9.26
C ASP A 173 7.94 -6.80 9.41
N LYS A 174 9.19 -6.69 9.05
CA LYS A 174 9.89 -5.45 8.92
C LYS A 174 10.40 -5.35 7.51
N GLN A 175 9.64 -4.72 6.66
CA GLN A 175 10.04 -4.46 5.30
C GLN A 175 11.31 -3.62 5.26
N ARG A 176 12.06 -3.71 4.18
CA ARG A 176 13.36 -3.07 4.01
C ARG A 176 13.35 -1.61 4.44
N GLY A 177 14.07 -1.33 5.52
CA GLY A 177 14.22 0.01 6.05
C GLY A 177 13.00 0.55 6.81
N GLY A 178 11.95 -0.28 6.98
CA GLY A 178 10.71 0.14 7.61
C GLY A 178 10.60 -0.17 9.09
N TYR A 179 9.56 0.36 9.69
CA TYR A 179 9.11 0.02 11.02
C TYR A 179 8.50 -1.39 11.04
N PRO A 180 8.55 -2.14 12.17
CA PRO A 180 7.84 -3.40 12.26
C PRO A 180 6.34 -3.19 12.10
N SER A 181 5.76 -4.01 11.25
CA SER A 181 4.33 -3.97 10.93
C SER A 181 3.69 -5.32 11.23
N ILE A 182 2.46 -5.28 11.70
CA ILE A 182 1.63 -6.48 11.91
C ILE A 182 0.66 -6.58 10.75
N TYR A 183 0.64 -7.75 10.14
CA TYR A 183 -0.27 -8.07 9.04
C TYR A 183 -1.26 -9.15 9.46
N ASN A 184 -2.45 -9.10 8.91
CA ASN A 184 -3.42 -10.18 9.05
C ASN A 184 -2.83 -11.48 8.46
N HIS A 185 -3.33 -12.63 8.91
CA HIS A 185 -3.01 -13.91 8.29
C HIS A 185 -3.66 -14.03 6.90
N GLU A 186 -4.83 -13.45 6.71
CA GLU A 186 -5.53 -13.38 5.44
C GLU A 186 -5.04 -12.20 4.58
N GLN A 187 -5.05 -12.41 3.25
CA GLN A 187 -4.88 -11.36 2.27
C GLN A 187 -6.25 -10.74 1.94
N PHE A 188 -6.29 -9.45 1.66
CA PHE A 188 -7.48 -8.86 1.07
C PHE A 188 -7.59 -9.30 -0.39
N LEU A 189 -8.72 -9.91 -0.75
CA LEU A 189 -9.03 -10.29 -2.12
C LEU A 189 -10.51 -9.97 -2.39
N ASN A 190 -10.76 -8.98 -3.24
CA ASN A 190 -12.11 -8.54 -3.57
C ASN A 190 -12.34 -8.52 -5.08
N MET A 191 -12.75 -9.64 -5.63
CA MET A 191 -13.11 -9.76 -7.04
C MET A 191 -14.51 -9.23 -7.32
N GLN A 192 -15.39 -9.31 -6.34
CA GLN A 192 -16.79 -8.89 -6.45
C GLN A 192 -16.93 -7.41 -6.85
N ILE A 193 -16.04 -6.53 -6.39
CA ILE A 193 -16.09 -5.10 -6.70
C ILE A 193 -15.93 -4.81 -8.20
N VAL A 194 -15.26 -5.70 -8.95
CA VAL A 194 -15.05 -5.55 -10.39
C VAL A 194 -16.37 -5.53 -11.14
N SER A 195 -17.33 -6.38 -10.73
CA SER A 195 -18.69 -6.39 -11.30
C SER A 195 -19.60 -5.36 -10.62
N ASP A 196 -19.53 -5.24 -9.28
CA ASP A 196 -20.44 -4.41 -8.50
C ASP A 196 -20.32 -2.91 -8.76
N LEU A 197 -19.12 -2.42 -9.02
CA LEU A 197 -18.77 -1.00 -9.08
C LEU A 197 -17.93 -0.62 -10.30
N ALA A 198 -18.01 -1.40 -11.38
CA ALA A 198 -17.26 -1.18 -12.62
C ALA A 198 -17.38 0.26 -13.18
N ASN A 199 -18.57 0.87 -13.04
CA ASN A 199 -18.83 2.22 -13.54
C ASN A 199 -18.37 3.34 -12.60
N LEU A 200 -18.00 3.02 -11.35
CA LEU A 200 -17.55 4.00 -10.37
C LEU A 200 -16.04 4.14 -10.35
N LEU A 201 -15.32 3.06 -10.59
CA LEU A 201 -13.87 2.98 -10.42
C LEU A 201 -13.17 3.05 -11.79
N ASP A 202 -12.09 3.80 -11.85
CA ASP A 202 -11.30 3.98 -13.08
C ASP A 202 -10.18 2.96 -13.21
N GLU A 203 -9.58 2.55 -12.08
CA GLU A 203 -8.43 1.63 -12.07
C GLU A 203 -8.51 0.67 -10.88
N PHE A 204 -8.14 -0.59 -11.11
CA PHE A 204 -7.94 -1.57 -10.06
C PHE A 204 -6.46 -1.82 -9.82
N PHE A 205 -6.10 -2.05 -8.58
CA PHE A 205 -4.72 -2.23 -8.17
C PHE A 205 -4.52 -3.56 -7.44
N ILE A 206 -3.44 -4.26 -7.79
CA ILE A 206 -2.96 -5.44 -7.09
C ILE A 206 -1.61 -5.14 -6.43
N ASP A 207 -1.50 -5.42 -5.15
CA ASP A 207 -0.28 -5.21 -4.38
C ASP A 207 0.54 -6.49 -4.30
N LEU A 208 1.64 -6.53 -5.02
CA LEU A 208 2.55 -7.66 -5.09
C LEU A 208 3.67 -7.62 -4.03
N THR A 209 3.47 -6.85 -2.96
CA THR A 209 4.44 -6.77 -1.86
C THR A 209 4.54 -8.12 -1.15
N ASP A 210 5.76 -8.67 -1.09
CA ASP A 210 6.03 -9.87 -0.28
C ASP A 210 6.14 -9.49 1.19
N ILE A 211 5.35 -10.17 2.03
CA ILE A 211 5.50 -10.13 3.47
C ILE A 211 6.21 -11.40 3.89
N GLY A 212 7.17 -11.27 4.81
CA GLY A 212 7.92 -12.40 5.36
C GLY A 212 7.05 -13.30 6.23
N THR A 213 6.18 -14.09 5.60
CA THR A 213 5.25 -14.98 6.31
C THR A 213 5.88 -16.29 6.79
N GLY A 214 7.14 -16.56 6.44
CA GLY A 214 7.78 -17.86 6.71
C GLY A 214 7.20 -19.01 5.88
N SER A 215 6.17 -18.78 5.06
CA SER A 215 5.65 -19.77 4.11
C SER A 215 6.68 -20.03 3.01
N LYS A 216 6.92 -21.30 2.70
CA LYS A 216 7.90 -21.71 1.69
C LYS A 216 7.40 -21.52 0.26
N GLU A 217 6.11 -21.43 0.06
CA GLU A 217 5.50 -21.30 -1.27
C GLU A 217 5.48 -19.83 -1.68
N LYS A 218 6.26 -19.52 -2.70
CA LYS A 218 6.19 -18.20 -3.34
C LYS A 218 5.06 -18.22 -4.36
N LEU A 219 4.14 -17.30 -4.18
CA LEU A 219 3.08 -17.01 -5.15
C LEU A 219 3.70 -16.67 -6.53
N ASP A 220 3.25 -17.34 -7.58
CA ASP A 220 3.63 -16.97 -8.96
C ASP A 220 2.94 -15.65 -9.34
N LYS A 221 3.69 -14.56 -9.23
CA LYS A 221 3.17 -13.22 -9.51
C LYS A 221 2.77 -13.01 -10.96
N ALA A 222 3.44 -13.68 -11.90
CA ALA A 222 3.11 -13.57 -13.32
C ALA A 222 1.77 -14.23 -13.61
N GLN A 223 1.56 -15.43 -13.06
CA GLN A 223 0.28 -16.12 -13.16
C GLN A 223 -0.84 -15.34 -12.45
N LEU A 224 -0.57 -14.79 -11.26
CA LEU A 224 -1.51 -13.96 -10.53
C LEU A 224 -1.98 -12.75 -11.34
N ILE A 225 -1.05 -12.00 -11.94
CA ILE A 225 -1.37 -10.86 -12.79
C ILE A 225 -2.25 -11.30 -13.97
N LYS A 226 -1.89 -12.39 -14.63
CA LYS A 226 -2.66 -12.92 -15.77
C LYS A 226 -4.10 -13.27 -15.38
N GLN A 227 -4.33 -13.84 -14.19
CA GLN A 227 -5.68 -14.16 -13.75
C GLN A 227 -6.49 -12.88 -13.47
N PHE A 228 -5.90 -11.87 -12.87
CA PHE A 228 -6.58 -10.57 -12.68
C PHE A 228 -6.91 -9.90 -14.02
N GLU A 229 -6.01 -9.95 -15.01
CA GLU A 229 -6.28 -9.40 -16.33
C GLU A 229 -7.47 -10.11 -17.01
N ARG A 230 -7.57 -11.45 -16.93
CA ARG A 230 -8.69 -12.22 -17.43
C ARG A 230 -10.00 -11.91 -16.69
N LEU A 231 -9.94 -11.76 -15.37
CA LEU A 231 -11.08 -11.36 -14.55
C LEU A 231 -11.64 -9.99 -15.02
N LEU A 232 -10.76 -9.02 -15.29
CA LEU A 232 -11.16 -7.70 -15.79
C LEU A 232 -11.75 -7.74 -17.20
N GLN A 233 -11.47 -8.78 -17.98
CA GLN A 233 -12.09 -9.05 -19.29
C GLN A 233 -13.46 -9.72 -19.17
N GLY A 234 -13.92 -10.02 -17.97
CA GLY A 234 -15.23 -10.61 -17.69
C GLY A 234 -15.26 -12.13 -17.77
N GLU A 235 -14.09 -12.80 -17.74
CA GLU A 235 -14.04 -14.25 -17.64
C GLU A 235 -14.39 -14.72 -16.21
N LEU A 236 -15.12 -15.83 -16.07
CA LEU A 236 -15.53 -16.37 -14.76
C LEU A 236 -14.52 -17.33 -14.13
N GLU A 237 -13.80 -18.09 -14.96
CA GLU A 237 -12.81 -19.07 -14.48
C GLU A 237 -11.71 -18.48 -13.56
N PRO A 238 -11.21 -17.26 -13.80
CA PRO A 238 -10.18 -16.65 -12.96
C PRO A 238 -10.55 -16.49 -11.49
N GLU A 239 -11.83 -16.34 -11.14
CA GLU A 239 -12.25 -16.23 -9.73
C GLU A 239 -11.88 -17.48 -8.95
N PHE A 240 -12.16 -18.65 -9.48
CA PHE A 240 -11.81 -19.93 -8.86
C PHE A 240 -10.29 -20.09 -8.74
N GLN A 241 -9.55 -19.79 -9.80
CA GLN A 241 -8.09 -19.90 -9.81
C GLN A 241 -7.42 -18.93 -8.83
N LEU A 242 -7.93 -17.70 -8.71
CA LEU A 242 -7.43 -16.72 -7.73
C LEU A 242 -7.65 -17.20 -6.29
N HIS A 243 -8.79 -17.81 -5.98
CA HIS A 243 -9.04 -18.40 -4.66
C HIS A 243 -8.14 -19.61 -4.38
N GLU A 244 -7.83 -20.43 -5.36
CA GLU A 244 -6.86 -21.52 -5.19
C GLU A 244 -5.44 -21.01 -4.96
N MET A 245 -5.04 -19.96 -5.67
CA MET A 245 -3.72 -19.34 -5.53
C MET A 245 -3.57 -18.58 -4.20
N ILE A 246 -4.67 -18.01 -3.67
CA ILE A 246 -4.69 -17.18 -2.46
C ILE A 246 -5.61 -17.83 -1.43
N VAL A 247 -5.13 -18.91 -0.83
CA VAL A 247 -5.93 -19.80 0.04
C VAL A 247 -6.50 -19.04 1.26
N GLU A 248 -5.70 -18.18 1.89
CA GLU A 248 -6.13 -17.39 3.05
C GLU A 248 -6.47 -15.97 2.60
N SER A 249 -7.73 -15.75 2.20
CA SER A 249 -8.20 -14.46 1.72
C SER A 249 -9.56 -14.07 2.28
N THR A 250 -9.80 -12.76 2.33
CA THR A 250 -11.05 -12.18 2.84
C THR A 250 -11.42 -10.91 2.06
N ASN A 251 -12.72 -10.64 1.95
CA ASN A 251 -13.28 -9.37 1.51
C ASN A 251 -14.25 -8.76 2.55
N GLN A 252 -14.17 -9.22 3.80
CA GLN A 252 -15.12 -8.81 4.85
C GLN A 252 -15.17 -7.29 5.06
N GLN A 253 -14.06 -6.59 4.89
CA GLN A 253 -14.03 -5.13 4.95
C GLN A 253 -14.94 -4.48 3.89
N TYR A 254 -14.97 -5.03 2.68
CA TYR A 254 -15.86 -4.56 1.62
C TYR A 254 -17.34 -4.85 1.92
N ILE A 255 -17.63 -5.97 2.57
CA ILE A 255 -19.01 -6.36 2.90
C ILE A 255 -19.52 -5.57 4.11
N GLN A 256 -18.73 -5.48 5.17
CA GLN A 256 -19.17 -4.97 6.48
C GLN A 256 -18.57 -3.60 6.85
N GLY A 257 -17.41 -3.25 6.30
CA GLY A 257 -16.56 -2.15 6.77
C GLY A 257 -15.74 -2.57 8.00
N LEU A 258 -14.97 -1.64 8.53
CA LEU A 258 -14.28 -1.78 9.82
C LEU A 258 -15.12 -1.17 10.93
#